data_60ec044d5ecd0398f06f396ebdd4a609
#
_entry.id   60ec044d5ecd0398f06f396ebdd4a609
#
_cell.length_a   1.000
_cell.length_b   1.000
_cell.length_c   1.000
_cell.angle_alpha   90.00
_cell.angle_beta   90.00
_cell.angle_gamma   90.00
#
_symmetry.space_group_name_H-M   'P 1'
#
loop_
_entity.id
_entity.type
_entity.pdbx_description
1 polymer ?
#
loop_
_entity_poly.entity_id
_entity_poly.type
_entity_poly.pdbx_seq_one_letter_code
_entity_poly.pdbx_strand_id
1 'polypeptide(L)'
;MHLIMLAQQQNGEAAETAGIIALALGILLFTVVIMVAISVLICLLIYLPYQQVPAEHQKMAPGLVFLLLIPFFNIIWNFIVFLRIPESFQSYFASQGRTDVGDCGRQIGLWYAICGVAAIVPCVNYVAGPAALVLFIIFLVKIWGLKGEIAVAAVPPPGGGAPPAVPPPAG
;
A
#
# COMPACT_ATOMS: atom_id res chain seq x y z
N MET A 1 44.61 5.34 46.86
CA MET A 1 44.70 6.06 45.57
C MET A 1 44.30 5.19 44.40
N HIS A 2 44.76 3.94 44.29
CA HIS A 2 44.45 3.01 43.20
C HIS A 2 42.94 2.66 43.08
N LEU A 3 42.25 2.44 44.22
CA LEU A 3 40.80 2.13 44.23
C LEU A 3 39.92 3.29 43.73
N ILE A 4 40.33 4.53 43.99
CA ILE A 4 39.58 5.71 43.50
C ILE A 4 39.71 5.83 41.96
N MET A 5 40.91 5.57 41.43
CA MET A 5 41.12 5.56 39.96
C MET A 5 40.33 4.47 39.28
N LEU A 6 40.27 3.25 39.83
CA LEU A 6 39.46 2.16 39.28
C LEU A 6 37.95 2.47 39.30
N ALA A 7 37.45 3.05 40.39
CA ALA A 7 36.06 3.47 40.49
C ALA A 7 35.70 4.58 39.48
N GLN A 8 36.63 5.50 39.22
CA GLN A 8 36.46 6.61 38.28
C GLN A 8 36.48 6.10 36.82
N GLN A 9 37.34 5.13 36.54
CA GLN A 9 37.40 4.46 35.23
C GLN A 9 36.11 3.66 34.96
N GLN A 10 35.63 2.90 35.93
CA GLN A 10 34.39 2.12 35.82
C GLN A 10 33.16 3.01 35.61
N ASN A 11 33.10 4.17 36.28
CA ASN A 11 32.01 5.13 36.06
C ASN A 11 32.09 5.79 34.68
N GLY A 12 33.29 6.03 34.14
CA GLY A 12 33.49 6.55 32.79
C GLY A 12 33.00 5.56 31.71
N GLU A 13 33.41 4.30 31.85
CA GLU A 13 32.98 3.24 30.92
C GLU A 13 31.47 3.00 30.97
N ALA A 14 30.85 3.05 32.14
CA ALA A 14 29.42 2.93 32.31
C ALA A 14 28.66 4.12 31.70
N ALA A 15 29.16 5.33 31.81
CA ALA A 15 28.58 6.52 31.20
C ALA A 15 28.67 6.49 29.65
N GLU A 16 29.79 6.03 29.12
CA GLU A 16 30.00 5.88 27.67
C GLU A 16 29.08 4.81 27.08
N THR A 17 29.00 3.64 27.72
CA THR A 17 28.08 2.57 27.28
C THR A 17 26.62 2.99 27.37
N ALA A 18 26.21 3.71 28.41
CA ALA A 18 24.87 4.26 28.54
C ALA A 18 24.58 5.27 27.43
N GLY A 19 25.54 6.11 27.03
CA GLY A 19 25.43 7.05 25.92
C GLY A 19 25.23 6.34 24.57
N ILE A 20 25.99 5.29 24.30
CA ILE A 20 25.87 4.48 23.08
C ILE A 20 24.50 3.79 23.02
N ILE A 21 24.03 3.21 24.11
CA ILE A 21 22.71 2.58 24.19
C ILE A 21 21.61 3.62 23.95
N ALA A 22 21.69 4.78 24.57
CA ALA A 22 20.70 5.85 24.38
C ALA A 22 20.65 6.33 22.92
N LEU A 23 21.81 6.49 22.27
CA LEU A 23 21.91 6.85 20.87
C LEU A 23 21.30 5.75 19.96
N ALA A 24 21.64 4.49 20.23
CA ALA A 24 21.09 3.36 19.47
C ALA A 24 19.57 3.26 19.59
N LEU A 25 19.02 3.44 20.80
CA LEU A 25 17.57 3.49 21.03
C LEU A 25 16.91 4.69 20.32
N GLY A 26 17.56 5.84 20.32
CA GLY A 26 17.09 7.03 19.61
C GLY A 26 17.01 6.80 18.10
N ILE A 27 18.04 6.23 17.50
CA ILE A 27 18.06 5.86 16.08
C ILE A 27 16.98 4.82 15.77
N LEU A 28 16.83 3.80 16.62
CA LEU A 28 15.81 2.77 16.46
C LEU A 28 14.40 3.37 16.47
N LEU A 29 14.09 4.20 17.46
CA LEU A 29 12.79 4.86 17.55
C LEU A 29 12.52 5.75 16.34
N PHE A 30 13.49 6.55 15.92
CA PHE A 30 13.39 7.40 14.75
C PHE A 30 13.11 6.59 13.48
N THR A 31 13.83 5.48 13.30
CA THR A 31 13.63 4.56 12.16
C THR A 31 12.21 3.98 12.18
N VAL A 32 11.72 3.54 13.33
CA VAL A 32 10.36 2.99 13.47
C VAL A 32 9.31 4.05 13.11
N VAL A 33 9.45 5.29 13.59
CA VAL A 33 8.51 6.38 13.27
C VAL A 33 8.47 6.64 11.76
N ILE A 34 9.64 6.70 11.10
CA ILE A 34 9.70 6.87 9.64
C ILE A 34 9.04 5.70 8.91
N MET A 35 9.31 4.46 9.32
CA MET A 35 8.72 3.27 8.71
C MET A 35 7.19 3.27 8.83
N VAL A 36 6.65 3.65 9.98
CA VAL A 36 5.20 3.78 10.19
C VAL A 36 4.63 4.89 9.31
N ALA A 37 5.27 6.05 9.24
CA ALA A 37 4.82 7.16 8.42
C ALA A 37 4.77 6.79 6.93
N ILE A 38 5.81 6.12 6.42
CA ILE A 38 5.84 5.62 5.03
C ILE A 38 4.75 4.58 4.81
N SER A 39 4.53 3.65 5.74
CA SER A 39 3.50 2.62 5.63
C SER A 39 2.08 3.23 5.58
N VAL A 40 1.81 4.22 6.40
CA VAL A 40 0.54 4.97 6.37
C VAL A 40 0.37 5.69 5.04
N LEU A 41 1.41 6.34 4.53
CA LEU A 41 1.38 7.00 3.22
C LEU A 41 1.06 6.02 2.10
N ILE A 42 1.69 4.85 2.08
CA ILE A 42 1.43 3.77 1.12
C ILE A 42 -0.03 3.32 1.20
N CYS A 43 -0.55 3.07 2.41
CA CYS A 43 -1.95 2.70 2.61
C CYS A 43 -2.91 3.77 2.07
N LEU A 44 -2.64 5.04 2.30
CA LEU A 44 -3.44 6.14 1.76
C LEU A 44 -3.39 6.23 0.23
N LEU A 45 -2.21 6.05 -0.37
CA LEU A 45 -2.03 6.05 -1.83
C LEU A 45 -2.82 4.93 -2.52
N ILE A 46 -3.02 3.80 -1.85
CA ILE A 46 -3.83 2.69 -2.35
C ILE A 46 -5.31 2.90 -2.02
N TYR A 47 -5.63 3.39 -0.83
CA TYR A 47 -6.97 3.59 -0.33
C TYR A 47 -7.76 4.62 -1.15
N LEU A 48 -7.14 5.77 -1.47
CA LEU A 48 -7.78 6.87 -2.20
C LEU A 48 -8.32 6.47 -3.59
N PRO A 49 -7.56 5.79 -4.46
CA PRO A 49 -8.10 5.33 -5.73
C PRO A 49 -9.12 4.21 -5.56
N TYR A 50 -8.93 3.33 -4.59
CA TYR A 50 -9.83 2.21 -4.36
C TYR A 50 -11.23 2.63 -3.90
N GLN A 51 -11.36 3.72 -3.13
CA GLN A 51 -12.66 4.27 -2.73
C GLN A 51 -13.54 4.73 -3.91
N GLN A 52 -12.97 5.00 -5.08
CA GLN A 52 -13.74 5.44 -6.24
C GLN A 52 -14.49 4.27 -6.93
N VAL A 53 -14.11 3.04 -6.64
CA VAL A 53 -14.82 1.87 -7.13
C VAL A 53 -16.16 1.76 -6.40
N PRO A 54 -17.30 1.65 -7.10
CA PRO A 54 -18.61 1.47 -6.45
C PRO A 54 -18.64 0.25 -5.54
N ALA A 55 -19.34 0.36 -4.40
CA ALA A 55 -19.35 -0.68 -3.36
C ALA A 55 -19.77 -2.06 -3.84
N GLU A 56 -20.65 -2.13 -4.83
CA GLU A 56 -21.11 -3.38 -5.48
C GLU A 56 -20.00 -4.15 -6.21
N HIS A 57 -18.95 -3.44 -6.65
CA HIS A 57 -17.79 -4.02 -7.34
C HIS A 57 -16.56 -4.18 -6.43
N GLN A 58 -16.60 -3.67 -5.20
CA GLN A 58 -15.50 -3.82 -4.25
C GLN A 58 -15.39 -5.26 -3.75
N LYS A 59 -14.28 -5.92 -4.02
CA LYS A 59 -14.00 -7.30 -3.55
C LYS A 59 -13.54 -7.35 -2.09
N MET A 60 -13.25 -6.19 -1.48
CA MET A 60 -12.93 -6.05 -0.06
C MET A 60 -13.31 -4.64 0.42
N ALA A 61 -13.57 -4.48 1.71
CA ALA A 61 -13.83 -3.15 2.28
C ALA A 61 -12.56 -2.27 2.19
N PRO A 62 -12.65 -1.00 1.75
CA PRO A 62 -11.48 -0.13 1.58
C PRO A 62 -10.63 0.01 2.84
N GLY A 63 -11.25 0.05 4.01
CA GLY A 63 -10.54 0.15 5.30
C GLY A 63 -9.62 -1.04 5.60
N LEU A 64 -9.82 -2.19 4.97
CA LEU A 64 -8.97 -3.36 5.17
C LEU A 64 -7.54 -3.18 4.60
N VAL A 65 -7.32 -2.16 3.78
CA VAL A 65 -5.96 -1.78 3.32
C VAL A 65 -5.06 -1.45 4.51
N PHE A 66 -5.61 -0.86 5.59
CA PHE A 66 -4.83 -0.50 6.78
C PHE A 66 -4.32 -1.71 7.59
N LEU A 67 -4.81 -2.93 7.32
CA LEU A 67 -4.25 -4.15 7.90
C LEU A 67 -2.80 -4.42 7.44
N LEU A 68 -2.35 -3.78 6.35
CA LEU A 68 -0.95 -3.78 5.94
C LEU A 68 0.00 -3.16 6.98
N LEU A 69 -0.53 -2.38 7.94
CA LEU A 69 0.29 -1.82 9.02
C LEU A 69 0.71 -2.86 10.05
N ILE A 70 0.04 -4.02 10.12
CA ILE A 70 0.36 -5.09 11.06
C ILE A 70 1.51 -5.93 10.47
N PRO A 71 2.74 -5.87 11.04
CA PRO A 71 3.94 -6.36 10.35
C PRO A 71 3.91 -7.85 10.01
N PHE A 72 3.44 -8.71 10.90
CA PHE A 72 3.38 -10.16 10.63
C PHE A 72 2.21 -10.53 9.71
N PHE A 73 1.11 -9.82 9.85
CA PHE A 73 -0.08 -10.02 9.03
C PHE A 73 0.12 -9.51 7.60
N ASN A 74 0.94 -8.48 7.43
CA ASN A 74 1.27 -7.86 6.15
C ASN A 74 1.75 -8.85 5.09
N ILE A 75 2.51 -9.88 5.45
CA ILE A 75 3.07 -10.86 4.49
C ILE A 75 1.95 -11.53 3.69
N ILE A 76 0.91 -12.03 4.36
CA ILE A 76 -0.22 -12.70 3.72
C ILE A 76 -1.18 -11.66 3.14
N TRP A 77 -1.45 -10.58 3.91
CA TRP A 77 -2.42 -9.56 3.54
C TRP A 77 -2.01 -8.76 2.30
N ASN A 78 -0.71 -8.62 2.07
CA ASN A 78 -0.15 -8.01 0.88
C ASN A 78 -0.66 -8.69 -0.41
N PHE A 79 -0.63 -10.04 -0.46
CA PHE A 79 -1.18 -10.78 -1.60
C PHE A 79 -2.68 -10.50 -1.78
N ILE A 80 -3.45 -10.48 -0.69
CA ILE A 80 -4.89 -10.26 -0.75
C ILE A 80 -5.18 -8.86 -1.32
N VAL A 81 -4.54 -7.82 -0.79
CA VAL A 81 -4.75 -6.44 -1.20
C VAL A 81 -4.39 -6.24 -2.67
N PHE A 82 -3.18 -6.66 -3.07
CA PHE A 82 -2.67 -6.44 -4.43
C PHE A 82 -3.33 -7.34 -5.51
N LEU A 83 -4.11 -8.34 -5.11
CA LEU A 83 -4.95 -9.12 -6.02
C LEU A 83 -6.39 -8.62 -6.04
N ARG A 84 -6.98 -8.30 -4.88
CA ARG A 84 -8.40 -7.92 -4.77
C ARG A 84 -8.70 -6.53 -5.33
N ILE A 85 -7.76 -5.60 -5.20
CA ILE A 85 -7.94 -4.25 -5.75
C ILE A 85 -8.06 -4.27 -7.28
N PRO A 86 -7.14 -4.85 -8.05
CA PRO A 86 -7.30 -4.98 -9.49
C PRO A 86 -8.57 -5.75 -9.92
N GLU A 87 -8.92 -6.81 -9.20
CA GLU A 87 -10.17 -7.55 -9.45
C GLU A 87 -11.42 -6.67 -9.29
N SER A 88 -11.40 -5.74 -8.34
CA SER A 88 -12.50 -4.79 -8.13
C SER A 88 -12.62 -3.82 -9.31
N PHE A 89 -11.50 -3.28 -9.80
CA PHE A 89 -11.48 -2.43 -10.99
C PHE A 89 -11.93 -3.21 -12.23
N GLN A 90 -11.46 -4.46 -12.41
CA GLN A 90 -11.91 -5.32 -13.52
C GLN A 90 -13.42 -5.54 -13.48
N SER A 91 -13.97 -5.86 -12.30
CA SER A 91 -15.42 -6.07 -12.12
C SER A 91 -16.22 -4.82 -12.51
N TYR A 92 -15.75 -3.64 -12.11
CA TYR A 92 -16.39 -2.37 -12.46
C TYR A 92 -16.34 -2.11 -13.97
N PHE A 93 -15.17 -2.18 -14.61
CA PHE A 93 -15.05 -1.91 -16.04
C PHE A 93 -15.76 -2.96 -16.91
N ALA A 94 -15.78 -4.22 -16.47
CA ALA A 94 -16.55 -5.27 -17.13
C ALA A 94 -18.07 -4.97 -17.11
N SER A 95 -18.60 -4.44 -16.02
CA SER A 95 -20.02 -4.02 -15.94
C SER A 95 -20.34 -2.85 -16.87
N GLN A 96 -19.35 -2.04 -17.24
CA GLN A 96 -19.44 -0.97 -18.22
C GLN A 96 -19.25 -1.46 -19.69
N GLY A 97 -19.08 -2.76 -19.89
CA GLY A 97 -18.80 -3.35 -21.21
C GLY A 97 -17.38 -3.08 -21.72
N ARG A 98 -16.48 -2.56 -20.87
CA ARG A 98 -15.10 -2.24 -21.23
C ARG A 98 -14.17 -3.41 -20.87
N THR A 99 -13.63 -4.05 -21.89
CA THR A 99 -12.64 -5.13 -21.79
C THR A 99 -11.23 -4.68 -22.20
N ASP A 100 -11.10 -3.43 -22.66
CA ASP A 100 -9.86 -2.81 -23.11
C ASP A 100 -8.85 -2.51 -21.98
N VAL A 101 -9.31 -2.43 -20.74
CA VAL A 101 -8.48 -2.12 -19.56
C VAL A 101 -7.54 -3.27 -19.12
N GLY A 102 -7.69 -4.45 -19.75
CA GLY A 102 -6.86 -5.63 -19.48
C GLY A 102 -6.99 -6.14 -18.03
N ASP A 103 -5.84 -6.49 -17.41
CA ASP A 103 -5.78 -7.09 -16.06
C ASP A 103 -5.83 -6.07 -14.92
N CYS A 104 -6.05 -4.79 -15.21
CA CYS A 104 -6.06 -3.68 -14.24
C CYS A 104 -4.85 -3.68 -13.26
N GLY A 105 -3.73 -4.29 -13.66
CA GLY A 105 -2.51 -4.38 -12.84
C GLY A 105 -2.45 -5.59 -11.90
N ARG A 106 -3.31 -6.58 -12.06
CA ARG A 106 -3.32 -7.80 -11.23
C ARG A 106 -1.99 -8.56 -11.29
N GLN A 107 -1.43 -8.71 -12.49
CA GLN A 107 -0.15 -9.39 -12.66
C GLN A 107 1.01 -8.62 -12.03
N ILE A 108 1.00 -7.29 -12.16
CA ILE A 108 2.01 -6.42 -11.54
C ILE A 108 1.92 -6.51 -10.00
N GLY A 109 0.71 -6.47 -9.44
CA GLY A 109 0.46 -6.63 -8.01
C GLY A 109 0.92 -7.99 -7.47
N LEU A 110 0.71 -9.07 -8.24
CA LEU A 110 1.19 -10.40 -7.90
C LEU A 110 2.73 -10.46 -7.85
N TRP A 111 3.41 -9.94 -8.88
CA TRP A 111 4.87 -9.90 -8.91
C TRP A 111 5.45 -9.02 -7.80
N TYR A 112 4.81 -7.89 -7.49
CA TYR A 112 5.18 -7.07 -6.34
C TYR A 112 5.11 -7.86 -5.02
N ALA A 113 4.01 -8.58 -4.78
CA ALA A 113 3.84 -9.37 -3.57
C ALA A 113 4.88 -10.50 -3.47
N ILE A 114 5.20 -11.17 -4.58
CA ILE A 114 6.25 -12.21 -4.63
C ILE A 114 7.63 -11.60 -4.31
N CYS A 115 7.99 -10.48 -4.93
CA CYS A 115 9.25 -9.78 -4.66
C CYS A 115 9.32 -9.31 -3.21
N GLY A 116 8.20 -8.85 -2.63
CA GLY A 116 8.12 -8.44 -1.22
C GLY A 116 8.44 -9.58 -0.26
N VAL A 117 7.95 -10.79 -0.52
CA VAL A 117 8.29 -11.98 0.27
C VAL A 117 9.74 -12.41 0.03
N ALA A 118 10.19 -12.40 -1.22
CA ALA A 118 11.57 -12.73 -1.55
C ALA A 118 12.59 -11.79 -0.88
N ALA A 119 12.22 -10.53 -0.68
CA ALA A 119 13.05 -9.54 -0.01
C ALA A 119 13.31 -9.82 1.49
N ILE A 120 12.59 -10.77 2.10
CA ILE A 120 12.86 -11.23 3.47
C ILE A 120 14.23 -11.93 3.54
N VAL A 121 14.67 -12.56 2.46
CA VAL A 121 15.97 -13.21 2.39
C VAL A 121 17.06 -12.16 2.10
N PRO A 122 18.04 -11.94 3.02
CA PRO A 122 19.00 -10.84 2.90
C PRO A 122 19.76 -10.80 1.58
N CYS A 123 20.20 -11.95 1.08
CA CYS A 123 20.94 -12.04 -0.20
C CYS A 123 20.06 -11.69 -1.41
N VAL A 124 18.78 -12.04 -1.37
CA VAL A 124 17.81 -11.78 -2.44
C VAL A 124 17.31 -10.35 -2.41
N ASN A 125 17.27 -9.72 -1.24
CA ASN A 125 16.77 -8.36 -1.02
C ASN A 125 17.48 -7.30 -1.88
N TYR A 126 18.76 -7.49 -2.17
CA TYR A 126 19.51 -6.55 -3.02
C TYR A 126 18.93 -6.43 -4.44
N VAL A 127 18.27 -7.48 -4.93
CA VAL A 127 17.60 -7.49 -6.25
C VAL A 127 16.09 -7.35 -6.09
N ALA A 128 15.49 -8.10 -5.16
CA ALA A 128 14.04 -8.12 -4.95
C ALA A 128 13.49 -6.79 -4.40
N GLY A 129 14.26 -6.09 -3.56
CA GLY A 129 13.85 -4.80 -3.00
C GLY A 129 13.66 -3.71 -4.07
N PRO A 130 14.68 -3.39 -4.88
CA PRO A 130 14.54 -2.46 -5.99
C PRO A 130 13.48 -2.89 -7.01
N ALA A 131 13.39 -4.19 -7.33
CA ALA A 131 12.37 -4.70 -8.23
C ALA A 131 10.96 -4.50 -7.67
N ALA A 132 10.73 -4.78 -6.40
CA ALA A 132 9.46 -4.54 -5.73
C ALA A 132 9.08 -3.04 -5.76
N LEU A 133 10.05 -2.14 -5.54
CA LEU A 133 9.81 -0.69 -5.59
C LEU A 133 9.33 -0.26 -6.99
N VAL A 134 10.00 -0.72 -8.04
CA VAL A 134 9.62 -0.42 -9.43
C VAL A 134 8.22 -0.95 -9.73
N LEU A 135 7.95 -2.22 -9.40
CA LEU A 135 6.63 -2.83 -9.60
C LEU A 135 5.54 -2.09 -8.83
N PHE A 136 5.81 -1.64 -7.62
CA PHE A 136 4.89 -0.85 -6.81
C PHE A 136 4.56 0.48 -7.46
N ILE A 137 5.56 1.21 -7.97
CA ILE A 137 5.35 2.48 -8.67
C ILE A 137 4.49 2.26 -9.92
N ILE A 138 4.80 1.26 -10.73
CA ILE A 138 4.02 0.92 -11.94
C ILE A 138 2.58 0.57 -11.55
N PHE A 139 2.38 -0.21 -10.48
CA PHE A 139 1.07 -0.55 -9.95
C PHE A 139 0.28 0.70 -9.54
N LEU A 140 0.89 1.62 -8.77
CA LEU A 140 0.26 2.86 -8.35
C LEU A 140 -0.15 3.72 -9.57
N VAL A 141 0.75 3.94 -10.52
CA VAL A 141 0.46 4.72 -11.72
C VAL A 141 -0.74 4.13 -12.47
N LYS A 142 -0.79 2.80 -12.60
CA LYS A 142 -1.90 2.11 -13.28
C LYS A 142 -3.22 2.30 -12.52
N ILE A 143 -3.25 2.09 -11.20
CA ILE A 143 -4.46 2.25 -10.38
C ILE A 143 -4.95 3.71 -10.36
N TRP A 144 -4.03 4.68 -10.31
CA TRP A 144 -4.39 6.09 -10.35
C TRP A 144 -4.91 6.51 -11.74
N GLY A 145 -4.40 5.91 -12.81
CA GLY A 145 -4.94 6.08 -14.17
C GLY A 145 -6.39 5.58 -14.27
N LEU A 146 -6.64 4.36 -13.78
CA LEU A 146 -7.98 3.76 -13.75
C LEU A 146 -8.97 4.57 -12.89
N LYS A 147 -8.53 5.13 -11.76
CA LYS A 147 -9.34 6.08 -10.98
C LYS A 147 -9.78 7.29 -11.82
N GLY A 148 -8.87 7.85 -12.60
CA GLY A 148 -9.18 8.98 -13.50
C GLY A 148 -10.27 8.62 -14.51
N GLU A 149 -10.23 7.42 -15.07
CA GLU A 149 -11.25 6.93 -16.00
C GLU A 149 -12.63 6.76 -15.35
N ILE A 150 -12.69 6.28 -14.10
CA ILE A 150 -13.94 6.21 -13.33
C ILE A 150 -14.51 7.61 -13.11
N ALA A 151 -13.68 8.57 -12.73
CA ALA A 151 -14.12 9.94 -12.48
C ALA A 151 -14.68 10.61 -13.77
N VAL A 152 -14.06 10.36 -14.92
CA VAL A 152 -14.52 10.88 -16.21
C VAL A 152 -15.84 10.22 -16.63
N ALA A 153 -15.99 8.90 -16.42
CA ALA A 153 -17.21 8.16 -16.74
C ALA A 153 -18.42 8.59 -15.87
N ALA A 154 -18.17 9.11 -14.68
CA ALA A 154 -19.20 9.63 -13.76
C ALA A 154 -19.72 11.03 -14.14
N VAL A 155 -19.05 11.75 -15.05
CA VAL A 155 -19.50 13.04 -15.56
C VAL A 155 -20.45 12.82 -16.73
N PRO A 156 -21.74 13.23 -16.65
CA PRO A 156 -22.67 13.12 -17.77
C PRO A 156 -22.11 13.89 -18.98
N PRO A 157 -22.22 13.37 -20.22
CA PRO A 157 -21.76 14.07 -21.39
C PRO A 157 -22.48 15.42 -21.51
N PRO A 158 -21.76 16.53 -21.80
CA PRO A 158 -22.37 17.84 -21.98
C PRO A 158 -23.34 17.77 -23.19
N GLY A 159 -24.66 17.74 -22.92
CA GLY A 159 -25.69 17.66 -23.94
C GLY A 159 -26.51 16.34 -23.98
N GLY A 160 -26.22 15.39 -23.12
CA GLY A 160 -27.06 14.20 -22.96
C GLY A 160 -28.37 14.57 -22.27
N GLY A 161 -29.45 14.76 -23.05
CA GLY A 161 -30.81 14.90 -22.53
C GLY A 161 -31.14 13.75 -21.59
N ALA A 162 -31.95 14.02 -20.56
CA ALA A 162 -32.44 13.02 -19.62
C ALA A 162 -32.90 11.76 -20.35
N PRO A 163 -32.58 10.55 -19.84
CA PRO A 163 -33.11 9.32 -20.45
C PRO A 163 -34.63 9.45 -20.57
N PRO A 164 -35.22 9.00 -21.70
CA PRO A 164 -36.68 9.09 -21.90
C PRO A 164 -37.37 8.43 -20.72
N ALA A 165 -38.27 9.20 -20.07
CA ALA A 165 -39.05 8.70 -18.95
C ALA A 165 -39.72 7.38 -19.38
N VAL A 166 -39.45 6.31 -18.67
CA VAL A 166 -40.14 5.01 -18.87
C VAL A 166 -41.62 5.28 -18.62
N PRO A 167 -42.52 5.04 -19.64
CA PRO A 167 -43.95 5.23 -19.44
C PRO A 167 -44.41 4.32 -18.29
N PRO A 168 -45.34 4.77 -17.43
CA PRO A 168 -45.89 3.95 -16.36
C PRO A 168 -46.57 2.71 -16.97
N PRO A 169 -46.50 1.55 -16.28
CA PRO A 169 -47.17 0.36 -16.76
C PRO A 169 -48.68 0.64 -16.93
N ALA A 170 -49.20 0.34 -18.09
CA ALA A 170 -50.63 0.42 -18.34
C ALA A 170 -51.36 -0.54 -17.39
N GLY A 171 -52.21 0.00 -16.53
CA GLY A 171 -53.08 -0.77 -15.63
C GLY A 171 -54.20 -1.48 -16.36
#